data_ce09c20e498fea9f7c00b395836cc0a2
#
_entry.id   ce09c20e498fea9f7c00b395836cc0a2
#
_cell.length_a   1.000
_cell.length_b   1.000
_cell.length_c   1.000
_cell.angle_alpha   90.00
_cell.angle_beta   90.00
_cell.angle_gamma   90.00
#
_symmetry.space_group_name_H-M   'P 1'
#
loop_
_entity.id
_entity.type
_entity.pdbx_description
1 polymer ?
#
loop_
_entity_poly.entity_id
_entity_poly.type
_entity_poly.pdbx_seq_one_letter_code
_entity_poly.pdbx_strand_id
1 'polypeptide(L)'
;MMPAARESLLDAAYLALRRRPWSAVRMVDVAAVAGVSRQTLYNEFGSKDGLARALVRREADGYLAGAERVLAAPADPRERLLALAEWTTSAARGNALVRAMLTGCWSEGLPSPPLSAVPSSSAVPAQRRADGPLPAPSDFVALVRDRAVAAIAGPGAVKGDVAELTRSCELAVRLALSCVTAPPAEGGVAELMRFTWPRQVR
;
A
#
# COMPACT_ATOMS: atom_id res chain seq x y z
N MET A 1 -17.59 -17.48 -9.11
CA MET A 1 -16.55 -17.17 -8.10
C MET A 1 -17.19 -16.27 -7.04
N MET A 2 -17.13 -16.63 -5.75
CA MET A 2 -17.79 -15.85 -4.68
C MET A 2 -16.78 -14.87 -4.07
N PRO A 3 -16.93 -13.56 -4.27
CA PRO A 3 -16.01 -12.54 -3.71
C PRO A 3 -15.77 -12.72 -2.21
N ALA A 4 -16.80 -13.12 -1.47
CA ALA A 4 -16.72 -13.35 -0.02
C ALA A 4 -15.70 -14.44 0.39
N ALA A 5 -15.59 -15.55 -0.35
CA ALA A 5 -14.64 -16.62 -0.03
C ALA A 5 -13.19 -16.18 -0.21
N ARG A 6 -12.90 -15.39 -1.26
CA ARG A 6 -11.58 -14.82 -1.51
C ARG A 6 -11.15 -13.91 -0.38
N GLU A 7 -12.01 -12.97 0.04
CA GLU A 7 -11.71 -12.05 1.13
C GLU A 7 -11.53 -12.79 2.46
N SER A 8 -12.41 -13.76 2.78
CA SER A 8 -12.26 -14.58 4.00
C SER A 8 -10.91 -15.32 4.04
N LEU A 9 -10.43 -15.82 2.89
CA LEU A 9 -9.11 -16.48 2.79
C LEU A 9 -7.96 -15.49 3.00
N LEU A 10 -8.05 -14.28 2.43
CA LEU A 10 -7.05 -13.23 2.62
C LEU A 10 -7.02 -12.74 4.06
N ASP A 11 -8.19 -12.60 4.70
CA ASP A 11 -8.28 -12.25 6.13
C ASP A 11 -7.65 -13.32 7.02
N ALA A 12 -7.97 -14.59 6.76
CA ALA A 12 -7.37 -15.71 7.49
C ALA A 12 -5.85 -15.76 7.32
N ALA A 13 -5.34 -15.51 6.11
CA ALA A 13 -3.91 -15.46 5.83
C ALA A 13 -3.23 -14.28 6.55
N TYR A 14 -3.84 -13.10 6.56
CA TYR A 14 -3.34 -11.93 7.28
C TYR A 14 -3.30 -12.16 8.79
N LEU A 15 -4.37 -12.72 9.37
CA LEU A 15 -4.42 -13.07 10.79
C LEU A 15 -3.35 -14.12 11.16
N ALA A 16 -3.11 -15.09 10.30
CA ALA A 16 -2.05 -16.08 10.49
C ALA A 16 -0.67 -15.41 10.48
N LEU A 17 -0.41 -14.49 9.54
CA LEU A 17 0.84 -13.75 9.43
C LEU A 17 1.13 -12.87 10.65
N ARG A 18 0.10 -12.32 11.28
CA ARG A 18 0.26 -11.55 12.53
C ARG A 18 0.70 -12.38 13.74
N ARG A 19 0.51 -13.70 13.68
CA ARG A 19 0.81 -14.63 14.80
C ARG A 19 2.08 -15.42 14.60
N ARG A 20 2.51 -15.64 13.38
CA ARG A 20 3.66 -16.48 13.03
C ARG A 20 4.28 -16.05 11.69
N PRO A 21 5.58 -16.31 11.47
CA PRO A 21 6.23 -15.98 10.21
C PRO A 21 5.56 -16.70 9.03
N TRP A 22 5.60 -16.09 7.85
CA TRP A 22 4.96 -16.64 6.66
C TRP A 22 5.42 -18.07 6.31
N SER A 23 6.69 -18.39 6.56
CA SER A 23 7.23 -19.74 6.38
C SER A 23 6.41 -20.78 7.13
N ALA A 24 5.96 -20.46 8.35
CA ALA A 24 5.16 -21.34 9.22
C ALA A 24 3.64 -21.29 8.94
N VAL A 25 3.16 -20.41 8.05
CA VAL A 25 1.75 -20.40 7.62
C VAL A 25 1.49 -21.55 6.68
N ARG A 26 0.50 -22.40 6.98
CA ARG A 26 0.10 -23.53 6.15
C ARG A 26 -1.23 -23.27 5.47
N MET A 27 -1.32 -23.63 4.19
CA MET A 27 -2.54 -23.45 3.37
C MET A 27 -3.77 -24.13 3.98
N VAL A 28 -3.58 -25.30 4.63
CA VAL A 28 -4.67 -26.01 5.29
C VAL A 28 -5.25 -25.24 6.47
N ASP A 29 -4.41 -24.57 7.24
CA ASP A 29 -4.85 -23.79 8.40
C ASP A 29 -5.61 -22.54 7.93
N VAL A 30 -5.14 -21.88 6.86
CA VAL A 30 -5.83 -20.74 6.26
C VAL A 30 -7.22 -21.12 5.75
N ALA A 31 -7.35 -22.24 5.03
CA ALA A 31 -8.64 -22.73 4.55
C ALA A 31 -9.60 -23.04 5.71
N ALA A 32 -9.11 -23.71 6.76
CA ALA A 32 -9.89 -24.04 7.94
C ALA A 32 -10.41 -22.78 8.66
N VAL A 33 -9.56 -21.78 8.88
CA VAL A 33 -9.95 -20.50 9.52
C VAL A 33 -10.94 -19.74 8.66
N ALA A 34 -10.79 -19.76 7.33
CA ALA A 34 -11.71 -19.10 6.41
C ALA A 34 -13.04 -19.85 6.23
N GLY A 35 -13.18 -21.06 6.78
CA GLY A 35 -14.39 -21.87 6.65
C GLY A 35 -14.62 -22.42 5.23
N VAL A 36 -13.55 -22.62 4.45
CA VAL A 36 -13.64 -23.12 3.07
C VAL A 36 -12.80 -24.39 2.88
N SER A 37 -13.07 -25.13 1.80
CA SER A 37 -12.29 -26.32 1.47
C SER A 37 -10.87 -25.97 1.00
N ARG A 38 -9.92 -26.90 1.17
CA ARG A 38 -8.58 -26.77 0.58
C ARG A 38 -8.63 -26.61 -0.94
N GLN A 39 -9.54 -27.34 -1.59
CA GLN A 39 -9.73 -27.25 -3.03
C GLN A 39 -10.14 -25.84 -3.45
N THR A 40 -11.05 -25.21 -2.72
CA THR A 40 -11.46 -23.81 -2.97
C THR A 40 -10.27 -22.86 -2.88
N LEU A 41 -9.43 -23.01 -1.85
CA LEU A 41 -8.24 -22.18 -1.68
C LEU A 41 -7.25 -22.38 -2.84
N TYR A 42 -6.97 -23.61 -3.23
CA TYR A 42 -6.06 -23.89 -4.36
C TYR A 42 -6.64 -23.46 -5.70
N ASN A 43 -7.94 -23.57 -5.91
CA ASN A 43 -8.61 -23.05 -7.11
C ASN A 43 -8.51 -21.53 -7.20
N GLU A 44 -8.52 -20.83 -6.04
CA GLU A 44 -8.49 -19.37 -5.97
C GLU A 44 -7.08 -18.79 -6.17
N PHE A 45 -6.08 -19.40 -5.54
CA PHE A 45 -4.72 -18.82 -5.49
C PHE A 45 -3.64 -19.70 -6.14
N GLY A 46 -3.95 -20.94 -6.49
CA GLY A 46 -3.03 -21.89 -7.11
C GLY A 46 -1.95 -22.41 -6.16
N SER A 47 -1.30 -21.56 -5.39
CA SER A 47 -0.18 -21.89 -4.52
C SER A 47 -0.09 -20.97 -3.30
N LYS A 48 0.82 -21.29 -2.37
CA LYS A 48 1.15 -20.41 -1.24
C LYS A 48 1.72 -19.06 -1.71
N ASP A 49 2.49 -19.07 -2.80
CA ASP A 49 3.03 -17.83 -3.40
C ASP A 49 1.93 -17.02 -4.09
N GLY A 50 0.93 -17.67 -4.69
CA GLY A 50 -0.25 -17.00 -5.23
C GLY A 50 -1.07 -16.31 -4.13
N LEU A 51 -1.26 -17.00 -3.00
CA LEU A 51 -1.90 -16.41 -1.81
C LEU A 51 -1.06 -15.23 -1.27
N ALA A 52 0.27 -15.38 -1.20
CA ALA A 52 1.18 -14.32 -0.77
C ALA A 52 1.06 -13.08 -1.64
N ARG A 53 1.13 -13.23 -2.98
CA ARG A 53 0.96 -12.13 -3.93
C ARG A 53 -0.39 -11.43 -3.79
N ALA A 54 -1.47 -12.21 -3.67
CA ALA A 54 -2.81 -11.68 -3.51
C ALA A 54 -2.96 -10.89 -2.20
N LEU A 55 -2.38 -11.41 -1.10
CA LEU A 55 -2.37 -10.73 0.19
C LEU A 55 -1.63 -9.39 0.13
N VAL A 56 -0.40 -9.39 -0.40
CA VAL A 56 0.39 -8.15 -0.53
C VAL A 56 -0.33 -7.13 -1.42
N ARG A 57 -0.94 -7.57 -2.53
CA ARG A 57 -1.70 -6.68 -3.41
C ARG A 57 -2.91 -6.07 -2.70
N ARG A 58 -3.67 -6.86 -1.94
CA ARG A 58 -4.79 -6.35 -1.15
C ARG A 58 -4.35 -5.26 -0.17
N GLU A 59 -3.23 -5.46 0.51
CA GLU A 59 -2.69 -4.46 1.44
C GLU A 59 -2.20 -3.19 0.70
N ALA A 60 -1.64 -3.35 -0.51
CA ALA A 60 -1.28 -2.23 -1.39
C ALA A 60 -2.50 -1.41 -1.81
N ASP A 61 -3.55 -2.10 -2.27
CA ASP A 61 -4.81 -1.47 -2.70
C ASP A 61 -5.48 -0.76 -1.51
N GLY A 62 -5.49 -1.38 -0.33
CA GLY A 62 -5.99 -0.79 0.91
C GLY A 62 -5.24 0.47 1.33
N TYR A 63 -3.91 0.47 1.21
CA TYR A 63 -3.08 1.65 1.45
C TYR A 63 -3.41 2.78 0.47
N LEU A 64 -3.50 2.49 -0.82
CA LEU A 64 -3.81 3.49 -1.84
C LEU A 64 -5.23 4.05 -1.70
N ALA A 65 -6.21 3.20 -1.39
CA ALA A 65 -7.58 3.64 -1.10
C ALA A 65 -7.65 4.53 0.15
N GLY A 66 -6.82 4.25 1.16
CA GLY A 66 -6.67 5.11 2.33
C GLY A 66 -6.06 6.47 1.98
N ALA A 67 -5.03 6.51 1.14
CA ALA A 67 -4.44 7.74 0.64
C ALA A 67 -5.46 8.58 -0.14
N GLU A 68 -6.25 7.97 -1.02
CA GLU A 68 -7.33 8.66 -1.76
C GLU A 68 -8.38 9.25 -0.81
N ARG A 69 -8.78 8.53 0.24
CA ARG A 69 -9.74 9.02 1.24
C ARG A 69 -9.26 10.28 1.95
N VAL A 70 -8.01 10.31 2.41
CA VAL A 70 -7.47 11.49 3.11
C VAL A 70 -7.29 12.68 2.17
N LEU A 71 -6.94 12.43 0.90
CA LEU A 71 -6.82 13.45 -0.13
C LEU A 71 -8.19 14.02 -0.57
N ALA A 72 -9.27 13.26 -0.46
CA ALA A 72 -10.62 13.70 -0.78
C ALA A 72 -11.27 14.54 0.33
N ALA A 73 -10.64 14.66 1.50
CA ALA A 73 -11.19 15.44 2.60
C ALA A 73 -11.37 16.94 2.21
N PRO A 74 -12.42 17.62 2.69
CA PRO A 74 -12.65 19.04 2.44
C PRO A 74 -11.69 19.90 3.29
N ALA A 75 -10.45 19.99 2.86
CA ALA A 75 -9.36 20.70 3.52
C ALA A 75 -8.51 21.46 2.48
N ASP A 76 -7.68 22.40 2.92
CA ASP A 76 -6.77 23.07 2.01
C ASP A 76 -5.67 22.09 1.48
N PRO A 77 -4.99 22.43 0.37
CA PRO A 77 -3.97 21.55 -0.23
C PRO A 77 -2.88 21.11 0.74
N ARG A 78 -2.45 22.01 1.63
CA ARG A 78 -1.40 21.72 2.61
C ARG A 78 -1.89 20.73 3.68
N GLU A 79 -3.10 20.93 4.19
CA GLU A 79 -3.72 20.01 5.16
C GLU A 79 -3.92 18.62 4.57
N ARG A 80 -4.31 18.52 3.29
CA ARG A 80 -4.43 17.23 2.59
C ARG A 80 -3.08 16.51 2.47
N LEU A 81 -2.01 17.24 2.14
CA LEU A 81 -0.66 16.66 2.06
C LEU A 81 -0.14 16.24 3.43
N LEU A 82 -0.45 17.02 4.48
CA LEU A 82 -0.13 16.66 5.85
C LEU A 82 -0.86 15.37 6.27
N ALA A 83 -2.16 15.29 6.02
CA ALA A 83 -2.97 14.12 6.30
C ALA A 83 -2.50 12.88 5.52
N LEU A 84 -2.05 13.06 4.26
CA LEU A 84 -1.45 12.00 3.46
C LEU A 84 -0.15 11.48 4.09
N ALA A 85 0.71 12.36 4.57
CA ALA A 85 1.97 11.97 5.21
C ALA A 85 1.73 11.26 6.54
N GLU A 86 0.79 11.73 7.35
CA GLU A 86 0.35 11.08 8.60
C GLU A 86 -0.28 9.71 8.32
N TRP A 87 -1.13 9.60 7.30
CA TRP A 87 -1.70 8.33 6.86
C TRP A 87 -0.60 7.34 6.46
N THR A 88 0.38 7.76 5.65
CA THR A 88 1.48 6.92 5.18
C THR A 88 2.30 6.38 6.36
N THR A 89 2.67 7.24 7.31
CA THR A 89 3.44 6.82 8.49
C THR A 89 2.62 5.92 9.41
N SER A 90 1.34 6.19 9.61
CA SER A 90 0.43 5.39 10.42
C SER A 90 0.18 4.01 9.80
N ALA A 91 -0.11 3.96 8.50
CA ALA A 91 -0.34 2.71 7.78
C ALA A 91 0.89 1.80 7.82
N ALA A 92 2.09 2.36 7.64
CA ALA A 92 3.33 1.60 7.72
C ALA A 92 3.65 1.10 9.13
N ARG A 93 3.29 1.84 10.18
CA ARG A 93 3.42 1.38 11.59
C ARG A 93 2.43 0.27 11.92
N GLY A 94 1.21 0.38 11.45
CA GLY A 94 0.14 -0.57 11.74
C GLY A 94 0.20 -1.87 10.92
N ASN A 95 0.94 -1.87 9.80
CA ASN A 95 0.96 -2.99 8.86
C ASN A 95 2.36 -3.25 8.31
N ALA A 96 2.94 -4.38 8.70
CA ALA A 96 4.30 -4.77 8.29
C ALA A 96 4.42 -5.00 6.76
N LEU A 97 3.35 -5.45 6.08
CA LEU A 97 3.35 -5.60 4.63
C LEU A 97 3.37 -4.24 3.92
N VAL A 98 2.56 -3.30 4.40
CA VAL A 98 2.58 -1.91 3.89
C VAL A 98 3.96 -1.29 4.06
N ARG A 99 4.57 -1.45 5.24
CA ARG A 99 5.93 -0.99 5.49
C ARG A 99 6.94 -1.61 4.52
N ALA A 100 6.89 -2.94 4.34
CA ALA A 100 7.81 -3.63 3.45
C ALA A 100 7.65 -3.19 1.99
N MET A 101 6.42 -2.99 1.52
CA MET A 101 6.15 -2.49 0.17
C MET A 101 6.67 -1.07 -0.05
N LEU A 102 6.46 -0.18 0.92
CA LEU A 102 6.85 1.22 0.82
C LEU A 102 8.36 1.43 0.93
N THR A 103 9.07 0.59 1.68
CA THR A 103 10.50 0.73 1.94
C THR A 103 11.38 -0.23 1.15
N GLY A 104 10.80 -1.29 0.58
CA GLY A 104 11.55 -2.40 -0.01
C GLY A 104 12.20 -3.34 1.02
N CYS A 105 12.02 -3.10 2.31
CA CYS A 105 12.62 -3.88 3.38
C CYS A 105 11.75 -5.08 3.76
N TRP A 106 11.94 -6.19 3.08
CA TRP A 106 11.25 -7.46 3.33
C TRP A 106 12.03 -8.27 4.38
N SER A 107 11.40 -8.57 5.51
CA SER A 107 11.96 -9.46 6.53
C SER A 107 11.63 -10.92 6.21
N GLU A 108 12.44 -11.85 6.71
CA GLU A 108 12.22 -13.30 6.56
C GLU A 108 10.85 -13.79 7.07
N GLY A 109 10.24 -13.05 7.97
CA GLY A 109 8.90 -13.37 8.50
C GLY A 109 7.75 -12.99 7.57
N LEU A 110 7.98 -12.19 6.53
CA LEU A 110 6.96 -11.72 5.61
C LEU A 110 6.90 -12.56 4.34
N PRO A 111 5.73 -12.64 3.67
CA PRO A 111 5.65 -13.20 2.34
C PRO A 111 6.40 -12.27 1.38
N SER A 112 7.57 -12.71 0.92
CA SER A 112 8.33 -11.99 -0.11
C SER A 112 7.88 -12.50 -1.48
N PRO A 113 6.97 -11.81 -2.17
CA PRO A 113 6.58 -12.22 -3.50
C PRO A 113 7.75 -12.01 -4.45
N PRO A 114 8.01 -12.94 -5.38
CA PRO A 114 9.03 -12.76 -6.37
C PRO A 114 8.76 -11.47 -7.15
N LEU A 115 9.78 -10.62 -7.29
CA LEU A 115 9.71 -9.35 -8.03
C LEU A 115 9.48 -9.58 -9.53
N SER A 116 9.71 -10.80 -10.01
CA SER A 116 9.48 -11.18 -11.41
C SER A 116 8.06 -11.68 -11.61
N ALA A 117 7.41 -11.20 -12.67
CA ALA A 117 6.15 -11.76 -13.13
C ALA A 117 6.35 -13.24 -13.47
N VAL A 118 5.63 -14.12 -12.80
CA VAL A 118 5.56 -15.53 -13.22
C VAL A 118 4.55 -15.57 -14.38
N PRO A 119 4.95 -15.97 -15.59
CA PRO A 119 4.01 -16.14 -16.68
C PRO A 119 3.01 -17.24 -16.30
N SER A 120 1.82 -16.85 -15.89
CA SER A 120 0.72 -17.78 -15.68
C SER A 120 0.07 -18.10 -17.01
N SER A 121 0.11 -19.35 -17.40
CA SER A 121 -0.60 -19.88 -18.57
C SER A 121 -2.13 -19.92 -18.37
N SER A 122 -2.62 -19.50 -17.22
CA SER A 122 -4.05 -19.50 -16.87
C SER A 122 -4.79 -18.34 -17.48
N ALA A 123 -5.82 -18.64 -18.26
CA ALA A 123 -6.52 -17.72 -19.15
C ALA A 123 -7.56 -16.78 -18.48
N VAL A 124 -7.65 -16.72 -17.15
CA VAL A 124 -8.70 -15.93 -16.47
C VAL A 124 -8.22 -14.49 -16.22
N PRO A 125 -8.94 -13.45 -16.73
CA PRO A 125 -8.51 -12.05 -16.60
C PRO A 125 -8.28 -11.55 -15.18
N ALA A 126 -9.01 -12.05 -14.20
CA ALA A 126 -8.85 -11.70 -12.79
C ALA A 126 -7.53 -12.26 -12.20
N GLN A 127 -7.14 -13.47 -12.60
CA GLN A 127 -5.86 -14.08 -12.19
C GLN A 127 -4.67 -13.36 -12.83
N ARG A 128 -4.77 -12.90 -14.07
CA ARG A 128 -3.71 -12.11 -14.72
C ARG A 128 -3.41 -10.78 -14.02
N ARG A 129 -4.41 -10.13 -13.40
CA ARG A 129 -4.18 -8.93 -12.57
C ARG A 129 -3.54 -9.28 -11.24
N ALA A 130 -3.89 -10.43 -10.67
CA ALA A 130 -3.29 -10.92 -9.42
C ALA A 130 -1.83 -11.39 -9.60
N ASP A 131 -1.48 -11.82 -10.81
CA ASP A 131 -0.14 -12.35 -11.15
C ASP A 131 0.83 -11.28 -11.69
N GLY A 132 0.37 -10.03 -11.88
CA GLY A 132 1.22 -8.92 -12.29
C GLY A 132 2.30 -8.59 -11.24
N PRO A 133 3.43 -7.99 -11.67
CA PRO A 133 4.47 -7.57 -10.73
C PRO A 133 3.90 -6.62 -9.68
N LEU A 134 4.39 -6.73 -8.45
CA LEU A 134 4.09 -5.74 -7.42
C LEU A 134 4.86 -4.45 -7.72
N PRO A 135 4.26 -3.28 -7.47
CA PRO A 135 4.96 -2.01 -7.61
C PRO A 135 6.21 -1.98 -6.72
N ALA A 136 7.33 -1.49 -7.26
CA ALA A 136 8.51 -1.19 -6.47
C ALA A 136 8.25 0.04 -5.56
N PRO A 137 9.06 0.29 -4.54
CA PRO A 137 8.90 1.48 -3.69
C PRO A 137 8.85 2.80 -4.46
N SER A 138 9.64 2.93 -5.53
CA SER A 138 9.61 4.09 -6.42
C SER A 138 8.26 4.27 -7.13
N ASP A 139 7.63 3.16 -7.51
CA ASP A 139 6.33 3.17 -8.17
C ASP A 139 5.23 3.63 -7.20
N PHE A 140 5.31 3.24 -5.92
CA PHE A 140 4.40 3.74 -4.89
C PHE A 140 4.56 5.26 -4.69
N VAL A 141 5.77 5.80 -4.68
CA VAL A 141 5.99 7.25 -4.63
C VAL A 141 5.30 7.93 -5.80
N ALA A 142 5.50 7.44 -7.01
CA ALA A 142 4.88 7.99 -8.22
C ALA A 142 3.34 7.89 -8.16
N LEU A 143 2.81 6.71 -7.81
CA LEU A 143 1.37 6.47 -7.71
C LEU A 143 0.68 7.39 -6.69
N VAL A 144 1.28 7.59 -5.52
CA VAL A 144 0.71 8.44 -4.47
C VAL A 144 0.85 9.92 -4.82
N ARG A 145 2.00 10.33 -5.36
CA ARG A 145 2.22 11.69 -5.89
C ARG A 145 1.16 12.05 -6.93
N ASP A 146 0.96 11.17 -7.93
CA ASP A 146 0.04 11.46 -9.04
C ASP A 146 -1.41 11.55 -8.55
N ARG A 147 -1.80 10.72 -7.57
CA ARG A 147 -3.10 10.83 -6.90
C ARG A 147 -3.25 12.14 -6.12
N ALA A 148 -2.20 12.54 -5.42
CA ALA A 148 -2.21 13.80 -4.67
C ALA A 148 -2.33 15.01 -5.62
N VAL A 149 -1.58 15.01 -6.72
CA VAL A 149 -1.70 16.04 -7.75
C VAL A 149 -3.12 16.07 -8.34
N ALA A 150 -3.66 14.92 -8.72
CA ALA A 150 -5.01 14.83 -9.29
C ALA A 150 -6.10 15.31 -8.31
N ALA A 151 -5.93 15.05 -7.01
CA ALA A 151 -6.88 15.47 -5.99
C ALA A 151 -6.81 16.97 -5.65
N ILE A 152 -5.62 17.57 -5.78
CA ILE A 152 -5.35 18.95 -5.34
C ILE A 152 -5.40 19.95 -6.51
N ALA A 153 -4.96 19.55 -7.71
CA ALA A 153 -5.01 20.40 -8.88
C ALA A 153 -6.47 20.71 -9.26
N GLY A 154 -6.85 21.96 -9.17
CA GLY A 154 -8.18 22.41 -9.59
C GLY A 154 -8.35 22.37 -11.11
N PRO A 155 -9.60 22.40 -11.60
CA PRO A 155 -9.88 22.57 -13.02
C PRO A 155 -9.30 23.90 -13.50
N GLY A 156 -8.46 23.88 -14.54
CA GLY A 156 -7.81 25.06 -15.10
C GLY A 156 -6.46 25.44 -14.49
N ALA A 157 -5.84 24.58 -13.68
CA ALA A 157 -4.51 24.81 -13.14
C ALA A 157 -3.48 25.06 -14.24
N VAL A 158 -2.66 26.12 -14.10
CA VAL A 158 -1.62 26.47 -15.05
C VAL A 158 -0.49 25.44 -14.99
N LYS A 159 0.14 25.13 -16.14
CA LYS A 159 1.18 24.10 -16.23
C LYS A 159 2.36 24.32 -15.25
N GLY A 160 2.71 25.57 -14.98
CA GLY A 160 3.74 25.95 -13.99
C GLY A 160 3.36 25.54 -12.57
N ASP A 161 2.12 25.84 -12.17
CA ASP A 161 1.59 25.53 -10.85
C ASP A 161 1.47 24.03 -10.63
N VAL A 162 1.09 23.28 -11.67
CA VAL A 162 1.04 21.81 -11.63
C VAL A 162 2.44 21.22 -11.42
N ALA A 163 3.48 21.77 -12.04
CA ALA A 163 4.85 21.30 -11.87
C ALA A 163 5.38 21.56 -10.45
N GLU A 164 5.04 22.68 -9.84
CA GLU A 164 5.37 23.01 -8.45
C GLU A 164 4.60 22.12 -7.48
N LEU A 165 3.30 21.94 -7.70
CA LEU A 165 2.46 21.03 -6.92
C LEU A 165 3.00 19.58 -6.99
N THR A 166 3.43 19.13 -8.17
CA THR A 166 4.01 17.79 -8.34
C THR A 166 5.26 17.61 -7.47
N ARG A 167 6.17 18.59 -7.46
CA ARG A 167 7.37 18.56 -6.61
C ARG A 167 7.00 18.57 -5.13
N SER A 168 6.01 19.35 -4.76
CA SER A 168 5.50 19.44 -3.40
C SER A 168 4.89 18.12 -2.92
N CYS A 169 4.06 17.49 -3.76
CA CYS A 169 3.47 16.19 -3.47
C CYS A 169 4.55 15.10 -3.34
N GLU A 170 5.55 15.09 -4.24
CA GLU A 170 6.64 14.13 -4.16
C GLU A 170 7.47 14.32 -2.89
N LEU A 171 7.79 15.56 -2.51
CA LEU A 171 8.52 15.85 -1.28
C LEU A 171 7.75 15.36 -0.05
N ALA A 172 6.44 15.59 0.01
CA ALA A 172 5.59 15.13 1.12
C ALA A 172 5.64 13.61 1.27
N VAL A 173 5.50 12.88 0.17
CA VAL A 173 5.56 11.41 0.17
C VAL A 173 6.94 10.91 0.59
N ARG A 174 8.02 11.49 0.06
CA ARG A 174 9.39 11.11 0.40
C ARG A 174 9.72 11.39 1.87
N LEU A 175 9.25 12.53 2.40
CA LEU A 175 9.42 12.85 3.81
C LEU A 175 8.67 11.87 4.71
N ALA A 176 7.45 11.49 4.35
CA ALA A 176 6.71 10.46 5.06
C ALA A 176 7.44 9.12 5.05
N LEU A 177 8.00 8.69 3.91
CA LEU A 177 8.81 7.47 3.82
C LEU A 177 10.08 7.54 4.63
N SER A 178 10.75 8.69 4.69
CA SER A 178 11.88 8.91 5.58
C SER A 178 11.50 8.65 7.04
N CYS A 179 10.34 9.17 7.49
CA CYS A 179 9.82 8.93 8.84
C CYS A 179 9.37 7.48 9.10
N VAL A 180 9.03 6.73 8.05
CA VAL A 180 8.76 5.28 8.17
C VAL A 180 10.05 4.50 8.40
N THR A 181 11.13 4.88 7.73
CA THR A 181 12.44 4.21 7.82
C THR A 181 13.19 4.63 9.07
N ALA A 182 13.21 5.94 9.36
CA ALA A 182 13.87 6.55 10.50
C ALA A 182 12.90 7.51 11.21
N PRO A 183 12.11 7.03 12.18
CA PRO A 183 11.18 7.89 12.90
C PRO A 183 11.91 9.05 13.60
N PRO A 184 11.37 10.28 13.57
CA PRO A 184 11.96 11.39 14.31
C PRO A 184 11.91 11.13 15.82
N ALA A 185 12.90 11.63 16.57
CA ALA A 185 13.00 11.44 18.01
C ALA A 185 11.85 12.15 18.75
N GLU A 186 11.47 13.32 18.28
CA GLU A 186 10.36 14.12 18.81
C GLU A 186 9.44 14.57 17.67
N GLY A 187 8.19 14.81 17.98
CA GLY A 187 7.19 15.20 16.99
C GLY A 187 6.83 14.06 16.02
N GLY A 188 6.24 14.41 14.92
CA GLY A 188 5.86 13.49 13.85
C GLY A 188 6.19 14.07 12.48
N VAL A 189 5.81 13.35 11.42
CA VAL A 189 5.95 13.84 10.05
C VAL A 189 5.29 15.21 9.85
N ALA A 190 4.20 15.48 10.58
CA ALA A 190 3.50 16.75 10.56
C ALA A 190 4.37 17.94 10.98
N GLU A 191 5.18 17.76 12.01
CA GLU A 191 6.09 18.79 12.49
C GLU A 191 7.18 19.08 11.46
N LEU A 192 7.82 18.04 10.94
CA LEU A 192 8.82 18.17 9.87
C LEU A 192 8.25 18.86 8.64
N MET A 193 7.03 18.55 8.24
CA MET A 193 6.38 19.19 7.10
C MET A 193 6.07 20.67 7.34
N ARG A 194 5.79 21.09 8.58
CA ARG A 194 5.58 22.51 8.89
C ARG A 194 6.85 23.36 8.71
N PHE A 195 8.02 22.77 8.91
CA PHE A 195 9.30 23.46 8.67
C PHE A 195 9.65 23.54 7.19
N THR A 196 9.31 22.52 6.39
CA THR A 196 9.60 22.51 4.95
C THR A 196 8.65 23.36 4.13
N TRP A 197 7.45 23.64 4.65
CA TRP A 197 6.44 24.49 4.03
C TRP A 197 6.08 25.67 4.94
N PRO A 198 6.85 26.77 4.92
CA PRO A 198 6.47 27.95 5.66
C PRO A 198 5.09 28.43 5.15
N ARG A 199 4.24 28.90 6.08
CA ARG A 199 3.00 29.58 5.72
C ARG A 199 3.36 30.68 4.74
N GLN A 200 2.76 30.69 3.56
CA GLN A 200 2.80 31.90 2.73
C GLN A 200 2.17 32.99 3.57
N VAL A 201 3.00 33.93 4.02
CA VAL A 201 2.55 35.18 4.59
C VAL A 201 1.86 35.89 3.44
N ARG A 202 0.55 36.11 3.54
CA ARG A 202 -0.23 36.89 2.58
C ARG A 202 0.24 38.34 2.60
#